data_62409ce14bec3be3ce828e0708dd6dfd
#
_entry.id   62409ce14bec3be3ce828e0708dd6dfd
#
_cell.length_a   1.000
_cell.length_b   1.000
_cell.length_c   1.000
_cell.angle_alpha   90.00
_cell.angle_beta   90.00
_cell.angle_gamma   90.00
#
_symmetry.space_group_name_H-M   'P 1'
#
loop_
_entity.id
_entity.type
_entity.pdbx_description
1 polymer ?
#
loop_
_entity_poly.entity_id
_entity_poly.type
_entity_poly.pdbx_seq_one_letter_code
_entity_poly.pdbx_strand_id
1 'polypeptide(L)'
;MSTAPAAPPRPLWIIDLADPRLAAAVTALAARTGGLHVADVAAAVAETGRTTVGSAVLLWTDRPGTAAVRDALLGTGLPVVLAGPTLHADDHGVWAEAAGLVPTGVTAVHDVRVRPGAQAGPLADRLIDHSHGGSSHLGEHVHVRDRVQAVDKVADDVDVLLTAALGLTLHPVATRRGAVLAWSLGTTVEAVDAPALQRLLLLMLHGLRPVACPTVPLRAGLLGYGAIGNEHSAAVRAVAGLELAAVCDRNPARLDAAREHAPDVRTTTDPAALVDDPDVDLVVVSTPPDSHATWALRALRAGKHVVVEKPFAIRTDEADAVMAEAESAGLLAVVYQNRRWDPDHLAVRAAVRSGRIGEVFHLETFVGGFGHPCNLWHSDADSSGGAFYDWGAHVLDQVLDLVPTPVEHVTATTHKRRWFDVTNADHSRVLLRFTDGTEAEFVHSDLAAVLKPRWYVLGTEGAIVGTWRTEKVVARNDVGTLDEDVLAPADSPPVLDLHGGDGSVTRLATPAAPPHPFHRELADHLLLGLPMSVTGATSRRVLSVMEAATESAATGGRPVGPR
;
A
#
# COMPACT_ATOMS: atom_id res chain seq x y z
N MET A 1 16.77 35.10 6.03
CA MET A 1 15.43 34.63 6.43
C MET A 1 14.96 33.66 5.36
N SER A 2 15.13 32.38 5.59
CA SER A 2 14.59 31.35 4.71
C SER A 2 13.09 31.26 4.99
N THR A 3 12.26 31.70 4.05
CA THR A 3 10.82 31.44 4.09
C THR A 3 10.63 29.94 3.90
N ALA A 4 10.09 29.28 4.91
CA ALA A 4 9.64 27.89 4.74
C ALA A 4 8.80 27.79 3.46
N PRO A 5 8.97 26.74 2.63
CA PRO A 5 8.16 26.57 1.44
C PRO A 5 6.68 26.53 1.87
N ALA A 6 5.84 27.28 1.14
CA ALA A 6 4.40 27.30 1.38
C ALA A 6 3.88 25.85 1.32
N ALA A 7 3.05 25.48 2.28
CA ALA A 7 2.42 24.16 2.28
C ALA A 7 1.76 23.90 0.91
N PRO A 8 1.90 22.70 0.33
CA PRO A 8 1.34 22.41 -0.98
C PRO A 8 -0.19 22.62 -0.96
N PRO A 9 -0.76 23.15 -2.04
CA PRO A 9 -2.19 23.38 -2.13
C PRO A 9 -2.94 22.06 -1.94
N ARG A 10 -3.96 22.05 -1.07
CA ARG A 10 -4.71 20.87 -0.68
C ARG A 10 -6.01 20.76 -1.49
N PRO A 11 -6.41 19.58 -1.95
CA PRO A 11 -7.72 19.37 -2.55
C PRO A 11 -8.83 19.46 -1.49
N LEU A 12 -9.99 19.94 -1.90
CA LEU A 12 -11.21 19.93 -1.09
C LEU A 12 -12.07 18.74 -1.52
N TRP A 13 -12.40 17.86 -0.57
CA TRP A 13 -13.26 16.71 -0.80
C TRP A 13 -14.65 16.95 -0.23
N ILE A 14 -15.67 16.81 -1.07
CA ILE A 14 -17.08 16.81 -0.68
C ILE A 14 -17.53 15.35 -0.78
N ILE A 15 -17.84 14.74 0.36
CA ILE A 15 -18.23 13.33 0.44
C ILE A 15 -19.63 13.27 1.06
N ASP A 16 -20.64 13.08 0.21
CA ASP A 16 -22.05 12.97 0.59
C ASP A 16 -22.63 11.68 0.00
N LEU A 17 -22.42 10.58 0.71
CA LEU A 17 -22.80 9.24 0.32
C LEU A 17 -23.75 8.63 1.34
N ALA A 18 -24.79 7.95 0.86
CA ALA A 18 -25.77 7.26 1.71
C ALA A 18 -25.16 5.99 2.33
N ASP A 19 -24.26 5.30 1.63
CA ASP A 19 -23.53 4.17 2.18
C ASP A 19 -22.38 4.65 3.10
N PRO A 20 -22.50 4.44 4.43
CA PRO A 20 -21.49 4.90 5.38
C PRO A 20 -20.13 4.20 5.21
N ARG A 21 -20.09 2.99 4.68
CA ARG A 21 -18.86 2.23 4.43
C ARG A 21 -18.10 2.79 3.24
N LEU A 22 -18.82 3.09 2.15
CA LEU A 22 -18.22 3.77 1.00
C LEU A 22 -17.74 5.17 1.39
N ALA A 23 -18.53 5.92 2.16
CA ALA A 23 -18.14 7.22 2.69
C ALA A 23 -16.85 7.14 3.53
N ALA A 24 -16.72 6.13 4.40
CA ALA A 24 -15.53 5.91 5.21
C ALA A 24 -14.30 5.57 4.34
N ALA A 25 -14.43 4.72 3.32
CA ALA A 25 -13.35 4.37 2.40
C ALA A 25 -12.87 5.60 1.60
N VAL A 26 -13.79 6.41 1.08
CA VAL A 26 -13.45 7.65 0.36
C VAL A 26 -12.82 8.68 1.31
N THR A 27 -13.30 8.79 2.55
CA THR A 27 -12.70 9.67 3.57
C THR A 27 -11.27 9.27 3.90
N ALA A 28 -11.00 7.96 4.02
CA ALA A 28 -9.65 7.44 4.22
C ALA A 28 -8.72 7.77 3.03
N LEU A 29 -9.23 7.69 1.81
CA LEU A 29 -8.50 8.10 0.60
C LEU A 29 -8.25 9.62 0.59
N ALA A 30 -9.25 10.43 0.96
CA ALA A 30 -9.11 11.88 1.05
C ALA A 30 -8.03 12.28 2.07
N ALA A 31 -7.99 11.62 3.23
CA ALA A 31 -6.96 11.86 4.25
C ALA A 31 -5.54 11.61 3.73
N ARG A 32 -5.33 10.60 2.87
CA ARG A 32 -4.03 10.33 2.22
C ARG A 32 -3.55 11.49 1.33
N THR A 33 -4.45 12.27 0.76
CA THR A 33 -4.11 13.43 -0.08
C THR A 33 -3.78 14.68 0.73
N GLY A 34 -3.90 14.64 2.06
CA GLY A 34 -3.84 15.82 2.92
C GLY A 34 -5.00 16.79 2.66
N GLY A 35 -6.05 16.34 1.96
CA GLY A 35 -7.21 17.12 1.58
C GLY A 35 -8.08 17.53 2.78
N LEU A 36 -8.81 18.63 2.60
CA LEU A 36 -9.88 19.01 3.52
C LEU A 36 -11.14 18.23 3.15
N HIS A 37 -11.83 17.72 4.15
CA HIS A 37 -13.10 17.01 3.97
C HIS A 37 -14.25 17.82 4.52
N VAL A 38 -15.31 17.96 3.74
CA VAL A 38 -16.59 18.55 4.15
C VAL A 38 -17.75 17.66 3.72
N ALA A 39 -18.83 17.68 4.49
CA ALA A 39 -19.98 16.81 4.28
C ALA A 39 -21.01 17.37 3.28
N ASP A 40 -20.91 18.65 2.91
CA ASP A 40 -21.85 19.27 2.00
C ASP A 40 -21.24 20.40 1.16
N VAL A 41 -21.94 20.74 0.08
CA VAL A 41 -21.50 21.76 -0.90
C VAL A 41 -21.49 23.17 -0.31
N ALA A 42 -22.39 23.50 0.62
CA ALA A 42 -22.45 24.85 1.20
C ALA A 42 -21.21 25.10 2.06
N ALA A 43 -20.82 24.09 2.87
CA ALA A 43 -19.56 24.11 3.61
C ALA A 43 -18.35 24.21 2.67
N ALA A 44 -18.38 23.49 1.53
CA ALA A 44 -17.32 23.53 0.51
C ALA A 44 -17.15 24.94 -0.08
N VAL A 45 -18.23 25.58 -0.48
CA VAL A 45 -18.20 26.95 -1.05
C VAL A 45 -17.68 27.96 -0.02
N ALA A 46 -18.07 27.80 1.26
CA ALA A 46 -17.54 28.62 2.34
C ALA A 46 -16.04 28.41 2.57
N GLU A 47 -15.56 27.17 2.42
CA GLU A 47 -14.14 26.82 2.62
C GLU A 47 -13.25 27.30 1.47
N THR A 48 -13.75 27.29 0.22
CA THR A 48 -13.00 27.81 -0.94
C THR A 48 -12.70 29.32 -0.86
N GLY A 49 -13.49 30.05 -0.09
CA GLY A 49 -13.21 31.47 0.22
C GLY A 49 -12.07 31.66 1.24
N ARG A 50 -11.58 30.60 1.87
CA ARG A 50 -10.44 30.61 2.78
C ARG A 50 -9.18 30.18 2.04
N THR A 51 -8.07 30.84 2.28
CA THR A 51 -6.81 30.77 1.51
C THR A 51 -6.09 29.41 1.51
N THR A 52 -6.68 28.35 2.04
CA THR A 52 -6.05 27.03 2.20
C THR A 52 -6.41 25.99 1.12
N VAL A 53 -7.42 26.25 0.30
CA VAL A 53 -7.85 25.35 -0.80
C VAL A 53 -7.22 25.82 -2.09
N GLY A 54 -6.41 25.00 -2.72
CA GLY A 54 -5.64 25.50 -3.85
C GLY A 54 -5.51 24.60 -5.06
N SER A 55 -5.93 23.32 -5.01
CA SER A 55 -5.61 22.42 -6.13
C SER A 55 -6.81 21.92 -6.92
N ALA A 56 -7.90 21.52 -6.26
CA ALA A 56 -9.11 21.01 -6.90
C ALA A 56 -10.25 20.88 -5.89
N VAL A 57 -11.48 20.82 -6.37
CA VAL A 57 -12.67 20.41 -5.61
C VAL A 57 -13.10 19.05 -6.13
N LEU A 58 -13.16 18.03 -5.25
CA LEU A 58 -13.64 16.70 -5.58
C LEU A 58 -15.04 16.51 -5.00
N LEU A 59 -15.98 16.19 -5.85
CA LEU A 59 -17.34 15.83 -5.48
C LEU A 59 -17.51 14.31 -5.63
N TRP A 60 -17.80 13.65 -4.51
CA TRP A 60 -18.08 12.22 -4.44
C TRP A 60 -19.43 12.02 -3.74
N THR A 61 -20.48 11.91 -4.51
CA THR A 61 -21.85 11.88 -4.01
C THR A 61 -22.71 10.88 -4.78
N ASP A 62 -23.69 10.28 -4.11
CA ASP A 62 -24.80 9.55 -4.71
C ASP A 62 -26.11 10.36 -4.74
N ARG A 63 -26.02 11.68 -4.50
CA ARG A 63 -27.17 12.60 -4.57
C ARG A 63 -27.31 13.21 -5.95
N PRO A 64 -28.55 13.43 -6.42
CA PRO A 64 -28.81 14.16 -7.66
C PRO A 64 -28.21 15.57 -7.63
N GLY A 65 -27.62 15.98 -8.76
CA GLY A 65 -27.10 17.32 -8.93
C GLY A 65 -28.20 18.36 -9.14
N THR A 66 -27.91 19.62 -8.74
CA THR A 66 -28.72 20.77 -9.14
C THR A 66 -27.87 21.79 -9.88
N ALA A 67 -28.47 22.55 -10.80
CA ALA A 67 -27.77 23.62 -11.54
C ALA A 67 -27.10 24.62 -10.59
N ALA A 68 -27.77 24.96 -9.48
CA ALA A 68 -27.22 25.89 -8.49
C ALA A 68 -25.94 25.35 -7.81
N VAL A 69 -25.89 24.04 -7.48
CA VAL A 69 -24.70 23.39 -6.91
C VAL A 69 -23.58 23.33 -7.95
N ARG A 70 -23.88 22.93 -9.18
CA ARG A 70 -22.91 22.93 -10.27
C ARG A 70 -22.29 24.33 -10.47
N ASP A 71 -23.11 25.33 -10.59
CA ASP A 71 -22.68 26.70 -10.88
C ASP A 71 -21.86 27.28 -9.71
N ALA A 72 -22.20 26.93 -8.46
CA ALA A 72 -21.43 27.30 -7.29
C ALA A 72 -20.03 26.66 -7.30
N LEU A 73 -19.92 25.37 -7.62
CA LEU A 73 -18.63 24.67 -7.69
C LEU A 73 -17.77 25.18 -8.86
N LEU A 74 -18.34 25.34 -10.05
CA LEU A 74 -17.62 25.88 -11.20
C LEU A 74 -17.21 27.33 -10.98
N GLY A 75 -18.03 28.12 -10.26
CA GLY A 75 -17.74 29.50 -9.87
C GLY A 75 -16.54 29.67 -8.93
N THR A 76 -16.04 28.62 -8.33
CA THR A 76 -14.82 28.67 -7.48
C THR A 76 -13.55 28.98 -8.28
N GLY A 77 -13.56 28.78 -9.59
CA GLY A 77 -12.38 28.89 -10.44
C GLY A 77 -11.35 27.77 -10.29
N LEU A 78 -11.63 26.78 -9.45
CA LEU A 78 -10.78 25.59 -9.24
C LEU A 78 -11.21 24.48 -10.21
N PRO A 79 -10.29 23.55 -10.57
CA PRO A 79 -10.69 22.30 -11.22
C PRO A 79 -11.71 21.54 -10.37
N VAL A 80 -12.76 21.02 -11.00
CA VAL A 80 -13.81 20.23 -10.34
C VAL A 80 -13.71 18.79 -10.81
N VAL A 81 -13.59 17.86 -9.85
CA VAL A 81 -13.57 16.42 -10.12
C VAL A 81 -14.90 15.82 -9.68
N LEU A 82 -15.64 15.25 -10.63
CA LEU A 82 -16.87 14.51 -10.40
C LEU A 82 -16.51 13.03 -10.28
N ALA A 83 -16.55 12.46 -9.08
CA ALA A 83 -15.97 11.16 -8.81
C ALA A 83 -16.99 10.10 -8.33
N GLY A 84 -16.69 8.84 -8.57
CA GLY A 84 -17.46 7.70 -8.10
C GLY A 84 -18.90 7.71 -8.65
N PRO A 85 -19.92 7.54 -7.79
CA PRO A 85 -21.32 7.49 -8.20
C PRO A 85 -21.92 8.82 -8.62
N THR A 86 -21.18 9.94 -8.56
CA THR A 86 -21.71 11.29 -8.87
C THR A 86 -22.37 11.38 -10.24
N LEU A 87 -21.77 10.75 -11.25
CA LEU A 87 -22.35 10.67 -12.59
C LEU A 87 -23.49 9.65 -12.70
N HIS A 88 -23.49 8.64 -11.83
CA HIS A 88 -24.54 7.60 -11.81
C HIS A 88 -25.83 8.07 -11.18
N ALA A 89 -25.75 8.99 -10.21
CA ALA A 89 -26.88 9.58 -9.50
C ALA A 89 -27.48 10.81 -10.21
N ASP A 90 -27.04 11.12 -11.41
CA ASP A 90 -27.36 12.36 -12.14
C ASP A 90 -28.68 12.25 -12.93
N ASP A 91 -29.80 12.09 -12.22
CA ASP A 91 -31.14 11.91 -12.80
C ASP A 91 -31.55 13.06 -13.76
N HIS A 92 -30.92 14.24 -13.65
CA HIS A 92 -31.24 15.42 -14.41
C HIS A 92 -30.16 15.81 -15.43
N GLY A 93 -29.10 15.04 -15.57
CA GLY A 93 -28.00 15.29 -16.51
C GLY A 93 -27.13 16.51 -16.17
N VAL A 94 -27.23 17.07 -14.97
CA VAL A 94 -26.52 18.29 -14.56
C VAL A 94 -25.00 18.10 -14.57
N TRP A 95 -24.53 16.99 -14.04
CA TRP A 95 -23.11 16.65 -14.01
C TRP A 95 -22.62 16.11 -15.36
N ALA A 96 -23.46 15.31 -16.03
CA ALA A 96 -23.17 14.79 -17.35
C ALA A 96 -23.02 15.93 -18.39
N GLU A 97 -23.88 16.96 -18.32
CA GLU A 97 -23.76 18.15 -19.13
C GLU A 97 -22.42 18.88 -18.89
N ALA A 98 -22.05 19.10 -17.62
CA ALA A 98 -20.77 19.72 -17.26
C ALA A 98 -19.57 18.93 -17.77
N ALA A 99 -19.64 17.60 -17.70
CA ALA A 99 -18.61 16.68 -18.18
C ALA A 99 -18.62 16.47 -19.70
N GLY A 100 -19.65 16.94 -20.41
CA GLY A 100 -19.83 16.75 -21.86
C GLY A 100 -20.13 15.30 -22.25
N LEU A 101 -20.86 14.58 -21.42
CA LEU A 101 -21.19 13.16 -21.59
C LEU A 101 -22.69 12.96 -21.79
N VAL A 102 -23.06 11.91 -22.53
CA VAL A 102 -24.44 11.44 -22.64
C VAL A 102 -24.50 10.02 -22.06
N PRO A 103 -24.82 9.87 -20.76
CA PRO A 103 -24.91 8.58 -20.13
C PRO A 103 -26.15 7.80 -20.60
N THR A 104 -26.02 6.48 -20.71
CA THR A 104 -27.11 5.58 -21.14
C THR A 104 -27.50 4.54 -20.09
N GLY A 105 -26.72 4.39 -19.05
CA GLY A 105 -27.02 3.48 -17.95
C GLY A 105 -25.78 3.11 -17.14
N VAL A 106 -26.00 2.36 -16.08
CA VAL A 106 -24.96 1.87 -15.16
C VAL A 106 -24.98 0.34 -15.13
N THR A 107 -23.83 -0.28 -15.23
CA THR A 107 -23.72 -1.75 -15.16
C THR A 107 -23.91 -2.27 -13.73
N ALA A 108 -24.17 -3.58 -13.60
CA ALA A 108 -23.94 -4.26 -12.33
C ALA A 108 -22.45 -4.26 -11.98
N VAL A 109 -22.11 -4.56 -10.71
CA VAL A 109 -20.71 -4.72 -10.29
C VAL A 109 -20.09 -5.91 -11.01
N HIS A 110 -18.97 -5.69 -11.69
CA HIS A 110 -18.23 -6.73 -12.43
C HIS A 110 -16.71 -6.39 -12.47
N ASP A 111 -15.93 -7.31 -13.03
CA ASP A 111 -14.51 -7.07 -13.24
C ASP A 111 -14.29 -6.12 -14.43
N VAL A 112 -13.76 -4.95 -14.14
CA VAL A 112 -13.53 -3.87 -15.10
C VAL A 112 -12.06 -3.83 -15.48
N ARG A 113 -11.78 -3.75 -16.79
CA ARG A 113 -10.43 -3.54 -17.33
C ARG A 113 -10.31 -2.08 -17.78
N VAL A 114 -9.49 -1.32 -17.06
CA VAL A 114 -9.26 0.10 -17.36
C VAL A 114 -8.01 0.24 -18.21
N ARG A 115 -8.10 1.06 -19.27
CA ARG A 115 -7.04 1.33 -20.24
C ARG A 115 -6.83 2.83 -20.41
N PRO A 116 -5.63 3.28 -20.83
CA PRO A 116 -5.43 4.63 -21.32
C PRO A 116 -6.37 4.93 -22.48
N GLY A 117 -6.96 6.12 -22.45
CA GLY A 117 -7.73 6.68 -23.56
C GLY A 117 -6.82 7.37 -24.59
N ALA A 118 -7.41 7.83 -25.69
CA ALA A 118 -6.66 8.44 -26.80
C ALA A 118 -5.92 9.74 -26.39
N GLN A 119 -6.41 10.45 -25.39
CA GLN A 119 -5.85 11.71 -24.90
C GLN A 119 -5.14 11.56 -23.54
N ALA A 120 -4.80 10.35 -23.13
CA ALA A 120 -4.11 10.11 -21.86
C ALA A 120 -2.72 10.79 -21.78
N GLY A 121 -2.06 10.99 -22.92
CA GLY A 121 -0.78 11.73 -23.02
C GLY A 121 0.29 11.20 -22.05
N PRO A 122 1.04 12.09 -21.36
CA PRO A 122 2.08 11.67 -20.39
C PRO A 122 1.55 10.84 -19.22
N LEU A 123 0.23 10.85 -18.98
CA LEU A 123 -0.41 9.98 -18.01
C LEU A 123 -0.33 8.53 -18.46
N ALA A 124 -0.45 8.23 -19.75
CA ALA A 124 -0.34 6.89 -20.29
C ALA A 124 1.01 6.25 -19.97
N ASP A 125 2.09 7.00 -20.15
CA ASP A 125 3.46 6.53 -19.89
C ASP A 125 3.71 6.18 -18.42
N ARG A 126 2.91 6.74 -17.50
CA ARG A 126 2.98 6.49 -16.06
C ARG A 126 1.97 5.46 -15.58
N LEU A 127 0.88 5.30 -16.32
CA LEU A 127 -0.15 4.29 -16.05
C LEU A 127 0.33 2.90 -16.48
N ILE A 128 1.10 2.85 -17.58
CA ILE A 128 1.66 1.64 -18.13
C ILE A 128 2.99 1.40 -17.42
N ASP A 129 3.05 0.32 -16.69
CA ASP A 129 4.30 -0.15 -16.11
C ASP A 129 5.10 -0.87 -17.19
N HIS A 130 6.06 -0.19 -17.80
CA HIS A 130 6.96 -0.76 -18.82
C HIS A 130 7.93 -1.82 -18.27
N SER A 131 7.78 -2.19 -16.99
CA SER A 131 8.68 -3.12 -16.29
C SER A 131 8.64 -4.57 -16.78
N HIS A 132 7.74 -4.90 -17.68
CA HIS A 132 7.71 -6.24 -18.30
C HIS A 132 8.29 -6.16 -19.70
N GLY A 133 9.61 -6.25 -19.80
CA GLY A 133 10.35 -6.44 -21.06
C GLY A 133 10.10 -7.80 -21.72
N GLY A 134 8.87 -8.25 -21.72
CA GLY A 134 8.39 -9.45 -22.36
C GLY A 134 6.97 -9.22 -22.85
N SER A 135 6.72 -9.54 -24.07
CA SER A 135 5.51 -9.48 -24.88
C SER A 135 4.18 -9.97 -24.24
N SER A 136 3.91 -9.76 -22.98
CA SER A 136 2.62 -10.05 -22.37
C SER A 136 1.78 -8.79 -22.29
N HIS A 137 0.71 -8.73 -23.03
CA HIS A 137 -0.32 -7.69 -23.05
C HIS A 137 -1.03 -7.45 -21.70
N LEU A 138 -0.52 -7.95 -20.60
CA LEU A 138 -1.10 -7.85 -19.25
C LEU A 138 -0.72 -6.55 -18.51
N GLY A 139 0.33 -5.84 -18.95
CA GLY A 139 0.78 -4.58 -18.31
C GLY A 139 -0.01 -3.34 -18.70
N GLU A 140 -0.87 -3.43 -19.72
CA GLU A 140 -1.60 -2.26 -20.27
C GLU A 140 -2.96 -1.99 -19.60
N HIS A 141 -3.31 -2.74 -18.54
CA HIS A 141 -4.64 -2.68 -17.96
C HIS A 141 -4.59 -2.67 -16.45
N VAL A 142 -5.42 -1.81 -15.85
CA VAL A 142 -5.77 -1.88 -14.44
C VAL A 142 -7.08 -2.64 -14.29
N HIS A 143 -7.10 -3.65 -13.41
CA HIS A 143 -8.28 -4.43 -13.11
C HIS A 143 -8.89 -3.96 -11.79
N VAL A 144 -10.18 -3.64 -11.81
CA VAL A 144 -10.95 -3.26 -10.62
C VAL A 144 -12.33 -3.92 -10.66
N ARG A 145 -12.91 -4.20 -9.50
CA ARG A 145 -14.29 -4.69 -9.38
C ARG A 145 -15.21 -3.52 -9.07
N ASP A 146 -15.92 -3.04 -10.08
CA ASP A 146 -16.73 -1.83 -9.97
C ASP A 146 -17.94 -1.84 -10.93
N ARG A 147 -18.71 -0.75 -10.91
CA ARG A 147 -19.73 -0.44 -11.91
C ARG A 147 -19.11 0.51 -12.93
N VAL A 148 -19.61 0.48 -14.15
CA VAL A 148 -19.22 1.40 -15.23
C VAL A 148 -20.44 2.18 -15.69
N GLN A 149 -20.27 3.51 -15.80
CA GLN A 149 -21.22 4.35 -16.49
C GLN A 149 -21.09 4.11 -17.99
N ALA A 150 -22.13 3.55 -18.60
CA ALA A 150 -22.20 3.47 -20.06
C ALA A 150 -22.48 4.85 -20.64
N VAL A 151 -21.76 5.24 -21.67
CA VAL A 151 -21.85 6.54 -22.34
C VAL A 151 -22.07 6.31 -23.83
N ASP A 152 -23.12 6.91 -24.39
CA ASP A 152 -23.45 6.82 -25.82
C ASP A 152 -22.64 7.83 -26.65
N LYS A 153 -22.48 9.04 -26.11
CA LYS A 153 -21.79 10.12 -26.81
C LYS A 153 -20.92 10.94 -25.86
N VAL A 154 -19.76 11.32 -26.39
CA VAL A 154 -18.82 12.27 -25.77
C VAL A 154 -18.78 13.51 -26.64
N ALA A 155 -18.85 14.71 -26.06
CA ALA A 155 -18.75 15.96 -26.79
C ALA A 155 -17.35 16.14 -27.43
N ASP A 156 -17.27 16.89 -28.53
CA ASP A 156 -16.04 17.04 -29.32
C ASP A 156 -14.91 17.78 -28.54
N ASP A 157 -15.26 18.53 -27.48
CA ASP A 157 -14.35 19.30 -26.63
C ASP A 157 -13.93 18.51 -25.35
N VAL A 158 -14.15 17.20 -25.32
CA VAL A 158 -13.84 16.33 -24.19
C VAL A 158 -12.64 15.43 -24.49
N ASP A 159 -11.62 15.50 -23.67
CA ASP A 159 -10.50 14.56 -23.68
C ASP A 159 -10.88 13.27 -22.96
N VAL A 160 -10.73 12.11 -23.61
CA VAL A 160 -10.93 10.79 -22.99
C VAL A 160 -9.60 10.31 -22.46
N LEU A 161 -9.45 10.31 -21.13
CA LEU A 161 -8.21 9.95 -20.44
C LEU A 161 -8.10 8.46 -20.16
N LEU A 162 -9.21 7.84 -19.72
CA LEU A 162 -9.28 6.40 -19.43
C LEU A 162 -10.57 5.82 -20.02
N THR A 163 -10.48 4.56 -20.44
CA THR A 163 -11.62 3.78 -20.95
C THR A 163 -11.74 2.44 -20.25
N ALA A 164 -12.94 1.90 -20.22
CA ALA A 164 -13.21 0.53 -19.77
C ALA A 164 -13.99 -0.24 -20.83
N ALA A 165 -13.68 -1.52 -20.98
CA ALA A 165 -14.37 -2.39 -21.93
C ALA A 165 -15.66 -2.95 -21.32
N LEU A 166 -16.78 -2.78 -22.02
CA LEU A 166 -18.05 -3.46 -21.78
C LEU A 166 -18.41 -4.29 -23.04
N GLY A 167 -18.17 -5.58 -22.96
CA GLY A 167 -18.25 -6.44 -24.15
C GLY A 167 -17.22 -6.01 -25.21
N LEU A 168 -17.68 -5.62 -26.39
CA LEU A 168 -16.84 -5.15 -27.49
C LEU A 168 -16.73 -3.60 -27.55
N THR A 169 -17.39 -2.88 -26.65
CA THR A 169 -17.43 -1.41 -26.66
C THR A 169 -16.53 -0.86 -25.56
N LEU A 170 -15.80 0.20 -25.87
CA LEU A 170 -15.03 0.98 -24.91
C LEU A 170 -15.85 2.18 -24.44
N HIS A 171 -16.03 2.31 -23.14
CA HIS A 171 -16.69 3.44 -22.50
C HIS A 171 -15.70 4.33 -21.76
N PRO A 172 -15.80 5.64 -21.84
CA PRO A 172 -14.96 6.55 -21.07
C PRO A 172 -15.27 6.42 -19.58
N VAL A 173 -14.24 6.23 -18.76
CA VAL A 173 -14.35 6.14 -17.29
C VAL A 173 -13.60 7.28 -16.60
N ALA A 174 -12.74 7.98 -17.34
CA ALA A 174 -12.17 9.24 -16.92
C ALA A 174 -12.07 10.18 -18.13
N THR A 175 -12.63 11.38 -17.99
CA THR A 175 -12.65 12.40 -19.04
C THR A 175 -12.31 13.76 -18.47
N ARG A 176 -11.86 14.67 -19.35
CA ARG A 176 -11.59 16.07 -19.01
C ARG A 176 -12.26 17.00 -20.02
N ARG A 177 -13.01 17.97 -19.51
CA ARG A 177 -13.58 19.06 -20.28
C ARG A 177 -13.21 20.38 -19.63
N GLY A 178 -12.23 21.08 -20.17
CA GLY A 178 -11.71 22.29 -19.54
C GLY A 178 -11.26 22.06 -18.09
N ALA A 179 -11.94 22.69 -17.14
CA ALA A 179 -11.66 22.54 -15.70
C ALA A 179 -12.45 21.39 -15.02
N VAL A 180 -13.31 20.69 -15.76
CA VAL A 180 -14.11 19.57 -15.23
C VAL A 180 -13.43 18.25 -15.59
N LEU A 181 -13.17 17.42 -14.58
CA LEU A 181 -12.71 16.04 -14.72
C LEU A 181 -13.83 15.12 -14.22
N ALA A 182 -14.27 14.20 -15.06
CA ALA A 182 -15.21 13.17 -14.67
C ALA A 182 -14.46 11.85 -14.43
N TRP A 183 -14.75 11.20 -13.29
CA TRP A 183 -14.16 9.95 -12.87
C TRP A 183 -15.25 9.01 -12.39
N SER A 184 -15.74 8.13 -13.24
CA SER A 184 -16.92 7.28 -12.96
C SER A 184 -16.61 5.99 -12.20
N LEU A 185 -15.37 5.77 -11.75
CA LEU A 185 -14.95 4.62 -10.96
C LEU A 185 -14.94 4.94 -9.46
N GLY A 186 -14.90 3.88 -8.62
CA GLY A 186 -14.95 4.01 -7.16
C GLY A 186 -16.38 4.09 -6.63
N THR A 187 -17.28 3.29 -7.19
CA THR A 187 -18.68 3.19 -6.75
C THR A 187 -18.89 2.12 -5.70
N THR A 188 -17.87 1.31 -5.45
CA THR A 188 -17.85 0.25 -4.43
C THR A 188 -16.66 0.44 -3.49
N VAL A 189 -16.75 -0.11 -2.28
CA VAL A 189 -15.63 -0.08 -1.33
C VAL A 189 -14.43 -0.84 -1.88
N GLU A 190 -14.65 -1.98 -2.53
CA GLU A 190 -13.59 -2.77 -3.16
C GLU A 190 -12.83 -1.96 -4.22
N ALA A 191 -13.52 -1.17 -5.02
CA ALA A 191 -12.90 -0.33 -6.02
C ALA A 191 -12.11 0.81 -5.38
N VAL A 192 -12.67 1.53 -4.40
CA VAL A 192 -11.98 2.62 -3.69
C VAL A 192 -10.74 2.13 -2.96
N ASP A 193 -10.78 0.92 -2.41
CA ASP A 193 -9.65 0.31 -1.70
C ASP A 193 -8.61 -0.35 -2.63
N ALA A 194 -8.92 -0.50 -3.92
CA ALA A 194 -7.98 -1.10 -4.88
C ALA A 194 -6.74 -0.20 -5.08
N PRO A 195 -5.52 -0.64 -4.74
CA PRO A 195 -4.31 0.20 -4.82
C PRO A 195 -4.08 0.79 -6.21
N ALA A 196 -4.35 0.00 -7.25
CA ALA A 196 -4.21 0.45 -8.63
C ALA A 196 -5.18 1.60 -8.96
N LEU A 197 -6.44 1.53 -8.51
CA LEU A 197 -7.41 2.60 -8.74
C LEU A 197 -7.05 3.86 -7.94
N GLN A 198 -6.63 3.70 -6.70
CA GLN A 198 -6.14 4.81 -5.87
C GLN A 198 -4.97 5.53 -6.56
N ARG A 199 -4.00 4.76 -7.05
CA ARG A 199 -2.86 5.31 -7.79
C ARG A 199 -3.29 6.10 -9.03
N LEU A 200 -4.19 5.55 -9.85
CA LEU A 200 -4.72 6.23 -11.03
C LEU A 200 -5.37 7.57 -10.67
N LEU A 201 -6.23 7.57 -9.68
CA LEU A 201 -6.90 8.79 -9.22
C LEU A 201 -5.89 9.82 -8.69
N LEU A 202 -4.93 9.39 -7.88
CA LEU A 202 -3.89 10.27 -7.34
C LEU A 202 -3.02 10.88 -8.44
N LEU A 203 -2.63 10.11 -9.45
CA LEU A 203 -1.90 10.61 -10.62
C LEU A 203 -2.70 11.65 -11.41
N MET A 204 -4.00 11.41 -11.58
CA MET A 204 -4.88 12.37 -12.23
C MET A 204 -5.02 13.66 -11.44
N LEU A 205 -5.21 13.57 -10.11
CA LEU A 205 -5.24 14.75 -9.24
C LEU A 205 -3.91 15.52 -9.26
N HIS A 206 -2.80 14.80 -9.32
CA HIS A 206 -1.49 15.41 -9.48
C HIS A 206 -1.38 16.18 -10.81
N GLY A 207 -1.89 15.62 -11.89
CA GLY A 207 -1.93 16.28 -13.22
C GLY A 207 -2.76 17.57 -13.27
N LEU A 208 -3.63 17.82 -12.28
CA LEU A 208 -4.36 19.07 -12.12
C LEU A 208 -3.53 20.17 -11.43
N ARG A 209 -2.37 19.83 -10.86
CA ARG A 209 -1.45 20.79 -10.22
C ARG A 209 -0.50 21.38 -11.26
N PRO A 210 -0.17 22.68 -11.18
CA PRO A 210 0.81 23.30 -12.06
C PRO A 210 2.27 22.96 -11.65
N VAL A 211 2.55 21.71 -11.28
CA VAL A 211 3.88 21.28 -10.83
C VAL A 211 4.55 20.50 -11.96
N ALA A 212 5.74 20.96 -12.36
CA ALA A 212 6.57 20.21 -13.30
C ALA A 212 6.99 18.88 -12.67
N CYS A 213 6.85 17.80 -13.42
CA CYS A 213 7.35 16.51 -12.99
C CYS A 213 8.87 16.45 -13.16
N PRO A 214 9.62 16.00 -12.14
CA PRO A 214 11.04 15.76 -12.30
C PRO A 214 11.30 14.78 -13.45
N THR A 215 12.24 15.14 -14.34
CA THR A 215 12.65 14.29 -15.47
C THR A 215 13.84 13.41 -15.13
N VAL A 216 14.50 13.67 -13.99
CA VAL A 216 15.69 12.94 -13.54
C VAL A 216 15.25 11.85 -12.56
N PRO A 217 15.64 10.58 -12.78
CA PRO A 217 15.33 9.51 -11.86
C PRO A 217 16.07 9.70 -10.52
N LEU A 218 15.49 9.15 -9.45
CA LEU A 218 16.14 9.04 -8.14
C LEU A 218 17.15 7.89 -8.17
N ARG A 219 18.38 8.20 -7.84
CA ARG A 219 19.50 7.24 -7.84
C ARG A 219 19.52 6.49 -6.52
N ALA A 220 19.21 5.19 -6.57
CA ALA A 220 19.15 4.31 -5.41
C ALA A 220 20.48 3.58 -5.17
N GLY A 221 20.95 3.57 -3.93
CA GLY A 221 22.02 2.74 -3.44
C GLY A 221 21.47 1.60 -2.58
N LEU A 222 21.87 0.36 -2.83
CA LEU A 222 21.47 -0.80 -2.03
C LEU A 222 22.58 -1.16 -1.04
N LEU A 223 22.29 -1.11 0.24
CA LEU A 223 23.15 -1.55 1.33
C LEU A 223 22.74 -2.94 1.81
N GLY A 224 23.42 -3.96 1.31
CA GLY A 224 23.11 -5.37 1.41
C GLY A 224 22.53 -5.93 0.08
N TYR A 225 23.13 -7.01 -0.42
CA TYR A 225 22.71 -7.69 -1.65
C TYR A 225 22.50 -9.18 -1.42
N GLY A 226 21.71 -9.51 -0.38
CA GLY A 226 21.17 -10.85 -0.16
C GLY A 226 19.95 -11.10 -1.06
N ALA A 227 19.13 -12.09 -0.74
CA ALA A 227 17.91 -12.42 -1.48
C ALA A 227 17.00 -11.19 -1.65
N ILE A 228 16.73 -10.47 -0.55
CA ILE A 228 15.87 -9.28 -0.60
C ILE A 228 16.54 -8.09 -1.31
N GLY A 229 17.85 -7.92 -1.20
CA GLY A 229 18.59 -6.89 -1.94
C GLY A 229 18.49 -7.10 -3.45
N ASN A 230 18.48 -8.35 -3.92
CA ASN A 230 18.25 -8.68 -5.30
C ASN A 230 16.80 -8.34 -5.75
N GLU A 231 15.81 -8.57 -4.89
CA GLU A 231 14.43 -8.15 -5.14
C GLU A 231 14.30 -6.63 -5.25
N HIS A 232 14.93 -5.87 -4.34
CA HIS A 232 15.00 -4.42 -4.44
C HIS A 232 15.69 -3.95 -5.73
N SER A 233 16.80 -4.60 -6.13
CA SER A 233 17.49 -4.31 -7.39
C SER A 233 16.57 -4.47 -8.59
N ALA A 234 15.83 -5.58 -8.65
CA ALA A 234 14.87 -5.84 -9.72
C ALA A 234 13.76 -4.77 -9.73
N ALA A 235 13.22 -4.43 -8.57
CA ALA A 235 12.17 -3.42 -8.43
C ALA A 235 12.63 -2.01 -8.82
N VAL A 236 13.80 -1.58 -8.34
CA VAL A 236 14.37 -0.26 -8.65
C VAL A 236 14.61 -0.11 -10.16
N ARG A 237 15.08 -1.16 -10.82
CA ARG A 237 15.31 -1.16 -12.27
C ARG A 237 14.02 -1.22 -13.10
N ALA A 238 12.97 -1.77 -12.53
CA ALA A 238 11.67 -1.93 -13.19
C ALA A 238 10.77 -0.70 -13.05
N VAL A 239 10.91 0.06 -11.96
CA VAL A 239 10.03 1.19 -11.63
C VAL A 239 10.51 2.47 -12.28
N ALA A 240 9.69 3.06 -13.15
CA ALA A 240 9.99 4.36 -13.74
C ALA A 240 10.18 5.44 -12.68
N GLY A 241 11.25 6.23 -12.82
CA GLY A 241 11.64 7.27 -11.87
C GLY A 241 12.65 6.81 -10.81
N LEU A 242 13.05 5.54 -10.81
CA LEU A 242 14.15 5.03 -10.00
C LEU A 242 15.30 4.54 -10.91
N GLU A 243 16.52 4.63 -10.42
CA GLU A 243 17.73 4.15 -11.09
C GLU A 243 18.64 3.47 -10.07
N LEU A 244 19.17 2.29 -10.39
CA LEU A 244 20.11 1.59 -9.54
C LEU A 244 21.54 2.16 -9.76
N ALA A 245 22.02 2.97 -8.83
CA ALA A 245 23.29 3.65 -8.94
C ALA A 245 24.47 2.89 -8.33
N ALA A 246 24.24 2.27 -7.16
CA ALA A 246 25.31 1.60 -6.43
C ALA A 246 24.78 0.42 -5.59
N VAL A 247 25.64 -0.58 -5.37
CA VAL A 247 25.38 -1.74 -4.51
C VAL A 247 26.57 -1.94 -3.58
N CYS A 248 26.28 -2.12 -2.29
CA CYS A 248 27.26 -2.50 -1.28
C CYS A 248 26.91 -3.85 -0.66
N ASP A 249 27.86 -4.77 -0.61
CA ASP A 249 27.78 -5.98 0.19
C ASP A 249 29.17 -6.38 0.68
N ARG A 250 29.26 -6.90 1.91
CA ARG A 250 30.52 -7.40 2.45
C ARG A 250 31.05 -8.65 1.72
N ASN A 251 30.17 -9.37 1.04
CA ASN A 251 30.52 -10.56 0.27
C ASN A 251 30.77 -10.19 -1.21
N PRO A 252 32.03 -10.29 -1.71
CA PRO A 252 32.36 -9.95 -3.09
C PRO A 252 31.57 -10.75 -4.14
N ALA A 253 31.23 -12.02 -3.83
CA ALA A 253 30.46 -12.87 -4.78
C ALA A 253 29.05 -12.30 -5.03
N ARG A 254 28.44 -11.64 -4.03
CA ARG A 254 27.16 -10.95 -4.20
C ARG A 254 27.30 -9.69 -5.07
N LEU A 255 28.43 -9.02 -5.00
CA LEU A 255 28.73 -7.88 -5.87
C LEU A 255 28.96 -8.32 -7.32
N ASP A 256 29.53 -9.50 -7.54
CA ASP A 256 29.65 -10.08 -8.89
C ASP A 256 28.26 -10.39 -9.44
N ALA A 257 27.36 -11.00 -8.67
CA ALA A 257 25.98 -11.23 -9.05
C ALA A 257 25.23 -9.89 -9.33
N ALA A 258 25.49 -8.84 -8.57
CA ALA A 258 24.90 -7.53 -8.82
C ALA A 258 25.32 -6.97 -10.19
N ARG A 259 26.61 -7.11 -10.56
CA ARG A 259 27.12 -6.70 -11.90
C ARG A 259 26.55 -7.55 -13.04
N GLU A 260 26.31 -8.83 -12.81
CA GLU A 260 25.64 -9.70 -13.81
C GLU A 260 24.22 -9.22 -14.09
N HIS A 261 23.48 -8.84 -13.05
CA HIS A 261 22.11 -8.35 -13.20
C HIS A 261 22.02 -6.89 -13.67
N ALA A 262 22.99 -6.06 -13.34
CA ALA A 262 23.07 -4.64 -13.68
C ALA A 262 24.53 -4.26 -14.03
N PRO A 263 24.96 -4.43 -15.29
CA PRO A 263 26.37 -4.29 -15.68
C PRO A 263 27.00 -2.92 -15.39
N ASP A 264 26.20 -1.86 -15.39
CA ASP A 264 26.66 -0.47 -15.18
C ASP A 264 26.63 -0.05 -13.69
N VAL A 265 26.20 -0.92 -12.77
CA VAL A 265 26.08 -0.60 -11.36
C VAL A 265 27.47 -0.46 -10.70
N ARG A 266 27.65 0.59 -9.93
CA ARG A 266 28.84 0.72 -9.08
C ARG A 266 28.73 -0.21 -7.88
N THR A 267 29.83 -0.84 -7.51
CA THR A 267 29.85 -1.77 -6.38
C THR A 267 30.96 -1.47 -5.41
N THR A 268 30.72 -1.67 -4.13
CA THR A 268 31.69 -1.48 -3.06
C THR A 268 31.47 -2.47 -1.92
N THR A 269 32.53 -2.79 -1.18
CA THR A 269 32.44 -3.52 0.10
C THR A 269 32.40 -2.59 1.31
N ASP A 270 32.59 -1.28 1.10
CA ASP A 270 32.54 -0.27 2.15
C ASP A 270 31.16 0.40 2.20
N PRO A 271 30.36 0.13 3.25
CA PRO A 271 29.05 0.75 3.40
C PRO A 271 29.11 2.28 3.56
N ALA A 272 30.21 2.82 4.10
CA ALA A 272 30.38 4.24 4.21
C ALA A 272 30.53 4.91 2.84
N ALA A 273 31.29 4.28 1.95
CA ALA A 273 31.47 4.78 0.59
C ALA A 273 30.15 4.83 -0.21
N LEU A 274 29.21 3.90 0.04
CA LEU A 274 27.89 3.96 -0.58
C LEU A 274 27.02 5.07 0.00
N VAL A 275 26.98 5.19 1.33
CA VAL A 275 26.12 6.17 2.02
C VAL A 275 26.58 7.61 1.76
N ASP A 276 27.88 7.83 1.72
CA ASP A 276 28.47 9.16 1.52
C ASP A 276 28.60 9.55 0.02
N ASP A 277 28.20 8.65 -0.91
CA ASP A 277 28.27 8.87 -2.35
C ASP A 277 27.34 10.02 -2.79
N PRO A 278 27.85 11.10 -3.40
CA PRO A 278 27.02 12.22 -3.86
C PRO A 278 26.08 11.85 -5.02
N ASP A 279 26.37 10.73 -5.71
CA ASP A 279 25.53 10.21 -6.80
C ASP A 279 24.46 9.22 -6.33
N VAL A 280 24.17 9.15 -5.04
CA VAL A 280 23.07 8.41 -4.43
C VAL A 280 22.10 9.39 -3.78
N ASP A 281 20.81 9.28 -4.08
CA ASP A 281 19.73 10.12 -3.54
C ASP A 281 18.90 9.38 -2.48
N LEU A 282 18.83 8.05 -2.60
CA LEU A 282 18.05 7.14 -1.79
C LEU A 282 18.89 5.93 -1.39
N VAL A 283 18.92 5.59 -0.12
CA VAL A 283 19.57 4.36 0.38
C VAL A 283 18.51 3.34 0.81
N VAL A 284 18.61 2.13 0.28
CA VAL A 284 17.84 0.97 0.75
C VAL A 284 18.72 0.17 1.70
N VAL A 285 18.33 0.11 2.96
CA VAL A 285 19.05 -0.63 4.02
C VAL A 285 18.49 -2.03 4.12
N SER A 286 19.22 -3.01 3.59
CA SER A 286 18.87 -4.45 3.54
C SER A 286 19.89 -5.29 4.30
N THR A 287 20.45 -4.75 5.37
CA THR A 287 21.37 -5.41 6.30
C THR A 287 20.58 -6.18 7.37
N PRO A 288 21.23 -6.92 8.28
CA PRO A 288 20.52 -7.48 9.44
C PRO A 288 19.89 -6.39 10.34
N PRO A 289 18.74 -6.67 10.99
CA PRO A 289 17.94 -5.70 11.74
C PRO A 289 18.66 -4.91 12.83
N ASP A 290 19.65 -5.51 13.49
CA ASP A 290 20.48 -4.89 14.53
C ASP A 290 21.27 -3.66 14.03
N SER A 291 21.44 -3.53 12.73
CA SER A 291 22.14 -2.42 12.09
C SER A 291 21.24 -1.41 11.34
N HIS A 292 19.94 -1.68 11.25
CA HIS A 292 19.00 -0.87 10.48
C HIS A 292 19.00 0.60 10.91
N ALA A 293 18.79 0.87 12.20
CA ALA A 293 18.74 2.24 12.71
C ALA A 293 20.07 2.99 12.50
N THR A 294 21.20 2.29 12.71
CA THR A 294 22.53 2.89 12.54
C THR A 294 22.75 3.40 11.10
N TRP A 295 22.45 2.55 10.11
CA TRP A 295 22.63 2.92 8.71
C TRP A 295 21.58 3.91 8.22
N ALA A 296 20.34 3.79 8.70
CA ALA A 296 19.28 4.75 8.39
C ALA A 296 19.65 6.16 8.87
N LEU A 297 20.07 6.32 10.13
CA LEU A 297 20.51 7.60 10.69
C LEU A 297 21.70 8.17 9.92
N ARG A 298 22.68 7.34 9.57
CA ARG A 298 23.83 7.80 8.80
C ARG A 298 23.44 8.31 7.41
N ALA A 299 22.56 7.58 6.72
CA ALA A 299 22.10 7.96 5.40
C ALA A 299 21.29 9.28 5.43
N LEU A 300 20.39 9.44 6.41
CA LEU A 300 19.65 10.69 6.61
C LEU A 300 20.60 11.88 6.85
N ARG A 301 21.61 11.72 7.71
CA ARG A 301 22.62 12.75 7.99
C ARG A 301 23.50 13.07 6.79
N ALA A 302 23.65 12.12 5.86
CA ALA A 302 24.31 12.34 4.57
C ALA A 302 23.36 12.97 3.52
N GLY A 303 22.14 13.36 3.89
CA GLY A 303 21.16 14.00 3.01
C GLY A 303 20.42 13.04 2.08
N LYS A 304 20.34 11.74 2.42
CA LYS A 304 19.67 10.71 1.60
C LYS A 304 18.31 10.35 2.16
N HIS A 305 17.32 10.13 1.28
CA HIS A 305 16.12 9.40 1.64
C HIS A 305 16.47 7.96 2.03
N VAL A 306 15.63 7.31 2.85
CA VAL A 306 15.92 5.97 3.33
C VAL A 306 14.69 5.06 3.22
N VAL A 307 14.91 3.90 2.63
CA VAL A 307 14.04 2.73 2.79
C VAL A 307 14.75 1.73 3.69
N VAL A 308 14.09 1.28 4.73
CA VAL A 308 14.62 0.27 5.66
C VAL A 308 13.87 -1.04 5.45
N GLU A 309 14.57 -2.14 5.39
CA GLU A 309 13.94 -3.46 5.46
C GLU A 309 13.18 -3.67 6.76
N LYS A 310 12.20 -4.57 6.74
CA LYS A 310 11.51 -4.99 7.97
C LYS A 310 12.43 -5.92 8.82
N PRO A 311 12.31 -5.83 10.13
CA PRO A 311 11.61 -4.84 10.94
C PRO A 311 12.28 -3.46 10.85
N PHE A 312 11.56 -2.40 11.21
CA PHE A 312 12.10 -1.03 11.16
C PHE A 312 13.41 -0.89 11.94
N ALA A 313 13.41 -1.40 13.15
CA ALA A 313 14.53 -1.48 14.08
C ALA A 313 14.25 -2.61 15.09
N ILE A 314 15.10 -2.82 16.06
CA ILE A 314 14.84 -3.76 17.17
C ILE A 314 14.06 -3.07 18.28
N ARG A 315 14.24 -1.77 18.48
CA ARG A 315 13.61 -0.99 19.55
C ARG A 315 12.87 0.23 19.02
N THR A 316 11.80 0.60 19.70
CA THR A 316 10.98 1.76 19.30
C THR A 316 11.74 3.08 19.42
N ASP A 317 12.62 3.25 20.41
CA ASP A 317 13.44 4.46 20.54
C ASP A 317 14.43 4.65 19.37
N GLU A 318 14.91 3.56 18.77
CA GLU A 318 15.73 3.61 17.55
C GLU A 318 14.91 4.09 16.35
N ALA A 319 13.68 3.59 16.20
CA ALA A 319 12.76 4.03 15.16
C ALA A 319 12.36 5.50 15.35
N ASP A 320 12.10 5.92 16.58
CA ASP A 320 11.78 7.30 16.93
C ASP A 320 12.95 8.25 16.57
N ALA A 321 14.19 7.83 16.83
CA ALA A 321 15.37 8.60 16.44
C ALA A 321 15.50 8.73 14.91
N VAL A 322 15.24 7.67 14.16
CA VAL A 322 15.27 7.70 12.68
C VAL A 322 14.18 8.61 12.13
N MET A 323 12.96 8.53 12.68
CA MET A 323 11.84 9.37 12.25
C MET A 323 12.11 10.85 12.55
N ALA A 324 12.63 11.18 13.73
CA ALA A 324 12.96 12.54 14.11
C ALA A 324 14.08 13.15 13.24
N GLU A 325 15.10 12.35 12.91
CA GLU A 325 16.16 12.78 11.98
C GLU A 325 15.61 13.05 10.58
N ALA A 326 14.75 12.15 10.08
CA ALA A 326 14.11 12.29 8.76
C ALA A 326 13.25 13.56 8.69
N GLU A 327 12.42 13.82 9.71
CA GLU A 327 11.61 15.02 9.80
C GLU A 327 12.47 16.29 9.86
N SER A 328 13.50 16.30 10.69
CA SER A 328 14.43 17.43 10.83
C SER A 328 15.16 17.75 9.53
N ALA A 329 15.52 16.73 8.76
CA ALA A 329 16.23 16.88 7.49
C ALA A 329 15.28 17.15 6.29
N GLY A 330 13.96 17.03 6.47
CA GLY A 330 12.98 17.09 5.38
C GLY A 330 13.12 15.92 4.39
N LEU A 331 13.53 14.75 4.90
CA LEU A 331 13.77 13.53 4.13
C LEU A 331 12.74 12.45 4.47
N LEU A 332 12.62 11.46 3.60
CA LEU A 332 11.78 10.29 3.82
C LEU A 332 12.58 9.20 4.54
N ALA A 333 11.99 8.63 5.60
CA ALA A 333 12.34 7.32 6.15
C ALA A 333 11.10 6.42 6.17
N VAL A 334 11.15 5.27 5.50
CA VAL A 334 10.01 4.35 5.36
C VAL A 334 10.48 2.90 5.38
N VAL A 335 9.61 2.00 5.85
CA VAL A 335 9.90 0.56 5.95
C VAL A 335 9.30 -0.21 4.79
N TYR A 336 10.03 -1.18 4.28
CA TYR A 336 9.57 -2.06 3.21
C TYR A 336 8.55 -3.08 3.71
N GLN A 337 7.31 -2.65 3.95
CA GLN A 337 6.20 -3.53 4.31
C GLN A 337 5.53 -4.10 3.05
N ASN A 338 6.27 -4.91 2.30
CA ASN A 338 5.89 -5.44 1.00
C ASN A 338 4.60 -6.27 1.02
N ARG A 339 4.30 -6.96 2.13
CA ARG A 339 3.12 -7.84 2.25
C ARG A 339 1.79 -7.10 2.47
N ARG A 340 1.81 -5.75 2.50
CA ARG A 340 0.59 -4.92 2.41
C ARG A 340 -0.20 -5.15 1.13
N TRP A 341 0.47 -5.61 0.08
CA TRP A 341 -0.11 -5.89 -1.23
C TRP A 341 -0.28 -7.37 -1.51
N ASP A 342 -0.12 -8.24 -0.52
CA ASP A 342 -0.42 -9.66 -0.68
C ASP A 342 -1.89 -9.83 -1.10
N PRO A 343 -2.18 -10.65 -2.13
CA PRO A 343 -3.53 -10.79 -2.68
C PRO A 343 -4.58 -11.23 -1.67
N ASP A 344 -4.21 -12.08 -0.71
CA ASP A 344 -5.07 -12.52 0.37
C ASP A 344 -5.41 -11.39 1.35
N HIS A 345 -4.39 -10.60 1.76
CA HIS A 345 -4.61 -9.44 2.62
C HIS A 345 -5.53 -8.41 1.94
N LEU A 346 -5.29 -8.10 0.66
CA LEU A 346 -6.14 -7.17 -0.10
C LEU A 346 -7.59 -7.66 -0.18
N ALA A 347 -7.80 -8.96 -0.39
CA ALA A 347 -9.15 -9.54 -0.44
C ALA A 347 -9.85 -9.52 0.92
N VAL A 348 -9.15 -9.87 2.01
CA VAL A 348 -9.68 -9.77 3.38
C VAL A 348 -10.02 -8.33 3.72
N ARG A 349 -9.10 -7.39 3.45
CA ARG A 349 -9.29 -5.96 3.69
C ARG A 349 -10.52 -5.42 2.95
N ALA A 350 -10.67 -5.74 1.69
CA ALA A 350 -11.83 -5.33 0.90
C ALA A 350 -13.14 -5.90 1.49
N ALA A 351 -13.18 -7.17 1.88
CA ALA A 351 -14.35 -7.79 2.46
C ALA A 351 -14.72 -7.20 3.84
N VAL A 352 -13.71 -6.92 4.68
CA VAL A 352 -13.90 -6.28 5.99
C VAL A 352 -14.42 -4.85 5.81
N ARG A 353 -13.77 -4.04 4.99
CA ARG A 353 -14.15 -2.62 4.79
C ARG A 353 -15.49 -2.45 4.10
N SER A 354 -15.84 -3.35 3.18
CA SER A 354 -17.17 -3.38 2.57
C SER A 354 -18.26 -3.91 3.51
N GLY A 355 -17.88 -4.39 4.70
CA GLY A 355 -18.77 -4.89 5.75
C GLY A 355 -19.50 -6.16 5.39
N ARG A 356 -18.94 -6.97 4.51
CA ARG A 356 -19.54 -8.24 4.07
C ARG A 356 -19.71 -9.26 5.19
N ILE A 357 -19.02 -9.08 6.31
CA ILE A 357 -19.12 -9.90 7.51
C ILE A 357 -19.60 -9.10 8.73
N GLY A 358 -20.12 -7.88 8.54
CA GLY A 358 -20.49 -6.99 9.63
C GLY A 358 -19.29 -6.36 10.32
N GLU A 359 -19.43 -6.04 11.61
CA GLU A 359 -18.35 -5.50 12.45
C GLU A 359 -17.39 -6.62 12.87
N VAL A 360 -16.12 -6.46 12.56
CA VAL A 360 -15.08 -7.42 12.96
C VAL A 360 -14.77 -7.26 14.44
N PHE A 361 -14.78 -8.37 15.17
CA PHE A 361 -14.49 -8.40 16.61
C PHE A 361 -13.37 -9.38 16.98
N HIS A 362 -13.01 -10.32 16.08
CA HIS A 362 -11.95 -11.30 16.32
C HIS A 362 -11.23 -11.69 15.04
N LEU A 363 -9.88 -11.73 15.11
CA LEU A 363 -9.02 -12.20 14.02
C LEU A 363 -8.01 -13.20 14.55
N GLU A 364 -7.81 -14.32 13.84
CA GLU A 364 -6.67 -15.20 14.05
C GLU A 364 -5.83 -15.26 12.76
N THR A 365 -4.52 -15.28 12.94
CA THR A 365 -3.56 -15.42 11.84
C THR A 365 -2.51 -16.46 12.23
N PHE A 366 -2.13 -17.27 11.26
CA PHE A 366 -1.13 -18.31 11.47
C PHE A 366 -0.10 -18.31 10.33
N VAL A 367 1.15 -18.45 10.72
CA VAL A 367 2.28 -18.74 9.81
C VAL A 367 3.13 -19.84 10.43
N GLY A 368 3.56 -20.81 9.64
CA GLY A 368 4.48 -21.83 10.12
C GLY A 368 4.37 -23.15 9.38
N GLY A 369 5.08 -24.12 9.90
CA GLY A 369 5.19 -25.48 9.37
C GLY A 369 5.88 -26.38 10.38
N PHE A 370 6.30 -27.57 9.94
CA PHE A 370 7.15 -28.45 10.72
C PHE A 370 8.49 -28.60 10.01
N GLY A 371 9.43 -27.72 10.35
CA GLY A 371 10.74 -27.67 9.73
C GLY A 371 11.77 -26.98 10.62
N HIS A 372 13.05 -27.26 10.38
CA HIS A 372 14.12 -26.52 11.02
C HIS A 372 14.13 -25.08 10.52
N PRO A 373 14.14 -24.05 11.40
CA PRO A 373 14.30 -22.67 10.97
C PRO A 373 15.65 -22.48 10.26
N CYS A 374 15.77 -21.48 9.42
CA CYS A 374 17.00 -21.25 8.68
C CYS A 374 18.19 -20.97 9.61
N ASN A 375 19.40 -21.36 9.19
CA ASN A 375 20.64 -21.17 9.96
C ASN A 375 21.29 -19.78 9.72
N LEU A 376 20.51 -18.80 9.29
CA LEU A 376 20.97 -17.44 9.05
C LEU A 376 20.67 -16.54 10.25
N TRP A 377 21.05 -15.30 10.16
CA TRP A 377 20.79 -14.27 11.17
C TRP A 377 19.32 -14.17 11.59
N HIS A 378 18.35 -14.56 10.74
CA HIS A 378 16.92 -14.59 11.06
C HIS A 378 16.57 -15.44 12.28
N SER A 379 17.34 -16.51 12.53
CA SER A 379 17.13 -17.44 13.66
C SER A 379 18.00 -17.13 14.87
N ASP A 380 18.79 -16.05 14.80
CA ASP A 380 19.56 -15.51 15.92
C ASP A 380 18.81 -14.31 16.53
N ALA A 381 18.43 -14.43 17.80
CA ALA A 381 17.60 -13.43 18.48
C ALA A 381 18.30 -12.07 18.63
N ASP A 382 19.63 -12.07 18.80
CA ASP A 382 20.39 -10.82 18.96
C ASP A 382 20.45 -10.03 17.66
N SER A 383 20.54 -10.72 16.52
CA SER A 383 20.60 -10.08 15.19
C SER A 383 19.22 -9.73 14.65
N SER A 384 18.22 -10.61 14.87
CA SER A 384 16.88 -10.47 14.29
C SER A 384 15.91 -9.65 15.14
N GLY A 385 16.17 -9.48 16.43
CA GLY A 385 15.24 -8.93 17.42
C GLY A 385 14.39 -9.99 18.11
N GLY A 386 14.43 -11.25 17.67
CA GLY A 386 13.72 -12.36 18.31
C GLY A 386 12.54 -12.89 17.49
N ALA A 387 11.81 -13.83 18.09
CA ALA A 387 10.80 -14.64 17.42
C ALA A 387 9.61 -13.87 16.82
N PHE A 388 9.35 -12.65 17.29
CA PHE A 388 8.24 -11.84 16.80
C PHE A 388 8.62 -10.92 15.62
N TYR A 389 9.92 -10.74 15.33
CA TYR A 389 10.41 -9.70 14.43
C TYR A 389 10.50 -10.11 12.96
N ASP A 390 10.51 -11.41 12.67
CA ASP A 390 10.51 -11.88 11.29
C ASP A 390 9.08 -11.87 10.72
N TRP A 391 8.31 -12.93 10.92
CA TRP A 391 6.93 -12.99 10.43
C TRP A 391 5.99 -12.01 11.12
N GLY A 392 6.24 -11.68 12.39
CA GLY A 392 5.43 -10.70 13.12
C GLY A 392 5.47 -9.32 12.47
N ALA A 393 6.60 -8.88 11.93
CA ALA A 393 6.69 -7.60 11.22
C ALA A 393 5.70 -7.50 10.05
N HIS A 394 5.44 -8.61 9.36
CA HIS A 394 4.49 -8.66 8.25
C HIS A 394 3.04 -8.84 8.71
N VAL A 395 2.82 -9.83 9.58
CA VAL A 395 1.46 -10.24 9.96
C VAL A 395 0.81 -9.21 10.87
N LEU A 396 1.56 -8.66 11.83
CA LEU A 396 1.03 -7.59 12.69
C LEU A 396 0.77 -6.30 11.90
N ASP A 397 1.58 -6.01 10.88
CA ASP A 397 1.31 -4.90 9.96
C ASP A 397 -0.04 -5.09 9.26
N GLN A 398 -0.32 -6.29 8.73
CA GLN A 398 -1.59 -6.63 8.10
C GLN A 398 -2.77 -6.56 9.09
N VAL A 399 -2.61 -7.08 10.30
CA VAL A 399 -3.64 -7.01 11.36
C VAL A 399 -3.95 -5.56 11.74
N LEU A 400 -2.91 -4.74 11.93
CA LEU A 400 -3.06 -3.33 12.29
C LEU A 400 -3.63 -2.46 11.16
N ASP A 401 -3.49 -2.90 9.89
CA ASP A 401 -4.16 -2.28 8.74
C ASP A 401 -5.66 -2.64 8.70
N LEU A 402 -6.03 -3.85 9.11
CA LEU A 402 -7.43 -4.29 9.20
C LEU A 402 -8.15 -3.67 10.41
N VAL A 403 -7.45 -3.49 11.53
CA VAL A 403 -7.97 -2.91 12.77
C VAL A 403 -7.22 -1.61 13.10
N PRO A 404 -7.69 -0.46 12.62
CA PRO A 404 -7.01 0.81 12.81
C PRO A 404 -7.08 1.34 14.26
N THR A 405 -7.99 0.81 15.07
CA THR A 405 -8.18 1.17 16.49
C THR A 405 -6.87 0.96 17.28
N PRO A 406 -6.57 1.81 18.27
CA PRO A 406 -5.37 1.62 19.10
C PRO A 406 -5.35 0.29 19.85
N VAL A 407 -4.17 -0.32 19.94
CA VAL A 407 -3.95 -1.51 20.76
C VAL A 407 -3.90 -1.08 22.23
N GLU A 408 -4.76 -1.68 23.06
CA GLU A 408 -4.79 -1.42 24.50
C GLU A 408 -3.67 -2.16 25.21
N HIS A 409 -3.53 -3.47 24.93
CA HIS A 409 -2.44 -4.28 25.45
C HIS A 409 -2.13 -5.50 24.57
N VAL A 410 -0.93 -6.01 24.75
CA VAL A 410 -0.37 -7.19 24.11
C VAL A 410 -0.07 -8.25 25.15
N THR A 411 -0.46 -9.49 24.91
CA THR A 411 -0.06 -10.67 25.69
C THR A 411 0.66 -11.66 24.78
N ALA A 412 1.86 -12.10 25.15
CA ALA A 412 2.62 -13.00 24.31
C ALA A 412 3.30 -14.11 25.09
N THR A 413 3.47 -15.26 24.42
CA THR A 413 4.20 -16.42 24.95
C THR A 413 5.11 -17.00 23.88
N THR A 414 6.23 -17.58 24.31
CA THR A 414 7.18 -18.26 23.43
C THR A 414 7.56 -19.63 23.99
N HIS A 415 7.90 -20.55 23.11
CA HIS A 415 8.37 -21.89 23.48
C HIS A 415 9.60 -22.26 22.67
N LYS A 416 10.63 -22.80 23.37
CA LYS A 416 11.80 -23.46 22.80
C LYS A 416 11.71 -24.95 23.13
N ARG A 417 11.49 -25.82 22.12
CA ARG A 417 11.15 -27.22 22.35
C ARG A 417 12.00 -28.23 21.55
N ARG A 418 12.54 -27.81 20.41
CA ARG A 418 13.19 -28.72 19.48
C ARG A 418 14.49 -28.18 18.88
N TRP A 419 14.50 -27.00 18.28
CA TRP A 419 15.60 -26.45 17.49
C TRP A 419 16.57 -25.66 18.39
N PHE A 420 17.31 -26.36 19.27
CA PHE A 420 18.17 -25.74 20.30
C PHE A 420 19.48 -25.17 19.77
N ASP A 421 19.79 -25.40 18.51
CA ASP A 421 20.95 -24.89 17.78
C ASP A 421 20.76 -23.47 17.26
N VAL A 422 19.53 -22.93 17.31
CA VAL A 422 19.19 -21.53 17.02
C VAL A 422 18.63 -20.87 18.28
N THR A 423 18.71 -19.53 18.38
CA THR A 423 18.32 -18.81 19.60
C THR A 423 16.86 -18.35 19.61
N ASN A 424 16.25 -18.15 18.45
CA ASN A 424 14.83 -17.82 18.35
C ASN A 424 13.92 -18.95 18.86
N ALA A 425 12.75 -18.61 19.36
CA ALA A 425 11.75 -19.57 19.80
C ALA A 425 11.20 -20.39 18.62
N ASP A 426 10.86 -21.66 18.88
CA ASP A 426 10.26 -22.57 17.89
C ASP A 426 8.76 -22.33 17.70
N HIS A 427 8.12 -21.71 18.68
CA HIS A 427 6.71 -21.37 18.67
C HIS A 427 6.49 -20.07 19.43
N SER A 428 5.73 -19.17 18.83
CA SER A 428 5.38 -17.88 19.42
C SER A 428 3.90 -17.56 19.18
N ARG A 429 3.28 -16.94 20.17
CA ARG A 429 1.89 -16.53 20.15
C ARG A 429 1.77 -15.11 20.68
N VAL A 430 1.04 -14.26 19.97
CA VAL A 430 0.74 -12.89 20.34
C VAL A 430 -0.78 -12.68 20.33
N LEU A 431 -1.32 -12.15 21.41
CA LEU A 431 -2.71 -11.70 21.53
C LEU A 431 -2.73 -10.18 21.65
N LEU A 432 -3.52 -9.53 20.83
CA LEU A 432 -3.79 -8.10 20.85
C LEU A 432 -5.21 -7.87 21.37
N ARG A 433 -5.35 -6.93 22.29
CA ARG A 433 -6.63 -6.36 22.67
C ARG A 433 -6.65 -4.91 22.21
N PHE A 434 -7.68 -4.53 21.45
CA PHE A 434 -7.88 -3.17 20.98
C PHE A 434 -8.84 -2.41 21.89
N THR A 435 -8.76 -1.08 21.87
CA THR A 435 -9.56 -0.21 22.77
C THR A 435 -11.06 -0.26 22.48
N ASP A 436 -11.48 -0.71 21.29
CA ASP A 436 -12.89 -0.94 20.95
C ASP A 436 -13.39 -2.34 21.35
N GLY A 437 -12.52 -3.16 21.93
CA GLY A 437 -12.84 -4.51 22.35
C GLY A 437 -12.55 -5.60 21.30
N THR A 438 -12.10 -5.25 20.11
CA THR A 438 -11.63 -6.22 19.11
C THR A 438 -10.42 -6.98 19.64
N GLU A 439 -10.30 -8.25 19.24
CA GLU A 439 -9.15 -9.10 19.60
C GLU A 439 -8.49 -9.65 18.34
N ALA A 440 -7.16 -9.77 18.36
CA ALA A 440 -6.43 -10.45 17.31
C ALA A 440 -5.37 -11.40 17.88
N GLU A 441 -5.22 -12.55 17.23
CA GLU A 441 -4.17 -13.53 17.55
C GLU A 441 -3.23 -13.71 16.35
N PHE A 442 -1.94 -13.70 16.62
CA PHE A 442 -0.92 -14.14 15.68
C PHE A 442 -0.13 -15.29 16.27
N VAL A 443 0.00 -16.40 15.53
CA VAL A 443 0.82 -17.54 15.89
C VAL A 443 1.84 -17.81 14.80
N HIS A 444 3.11 -17.93 15.21
CA HIS A 444 4.19 -18.49 14.38
C HIS A 444 4.70 -19.78 14.99
N SER A 445 4.94 -20.82 14.17
CA SER A 445 5.43 -22.09 14.68
C SER A 445 6.24 -22.89 13.66
N ASP A 446 7.46 -23.25 14.02
CA ASP A 446 8.31 -24.21 13.28
C ASP A 446 8.06 -25.68 13.72
N LEU A 447 7.03 -25.91 14.54
CA LEU A 447 6.63 -27.21 15.07
C LEU A 447 5.21 -27.62 14.67
N ALA A 448 4.59 -26.90 13.74
CA ALA A 448 3.21 -27.16 13.33
C ALA A 448 3.16 -28.26 12.27
N ALA A 449 3.02 -29.51 12.69
CA ALA A 449 2.81 -30.65 11.79
C ALA A 449 1.43 -30.61 11.09
N VAL A 450 0.50 -29.82 11.59
CA VAL A 450 -0.79 -29.51 10.97
C VAL A 450 -0.99 -27.99 11.00
N LEU A 451 -1.31 -27.41 9.85
CA LEU A 451 -1.46 -25.96 9.73
C LEU A 451 -2.86 -25.50 10.20
N LYS A 452 -2.90 -24.42 10.95
CA LYS A 452 -4.11 -23.63 11.16
C LYS A 452 -4.44 -22.83 9.86
N PRO A 453 -5.66 -22.32 9.70
CA PRO A 453 -5.94 -21.33 8.65
C PRO A 453 -4.96 -20.15 8.73
N ARG A 454 -4.59 -19.62 7.55
CA ARG A 454 -3.80 -18.37 7.47
C ARG A 454 -4.58 -17.19 8.02
N TRP A 455 -5.89 -17.16 7.71
CA TRP A 455 -6.84 -16.17 8.16
C TRP A 455 -8.06 -16.85 8.77
N TYR A 456 -8.47 -16.40 9.94
CA TYR A 456 -9.76 -16.68 10.55
C TYR A 456 -10.29 -15.37 11.11
N VAL A 457 -11.30 -14.79 10.45
CA VAL A 457 -11.82 -13.46 10.79
C VAL A 457 -13.31 -13.59 11.09
N LEU A 458 -13.72 -13.16 12.28
CA LEU A 458 -15.11 -13.18 12.71
C LEU A 458 -15.67 -11.76 12.72
N GLY A 459 -16.83 -11.62 12.12
CA GLY A 459 -17.67 -10.43 12.18
C GLY A 459 -19.07 -10.76 12.66
N THR A 460 -19.88 -9.75 12.91
CA THR A 460 -21.24 -9.89 13.46
C THR A 460 -22.23 -10.53 12.49
N GLU A 461 -21.92 -10.57 11.19
CA GLU A 461 -22.80 -11.10 10.13
C GLU A 461 -22.19 -12.28 9.37
N GLY A 462 -20.94 -12.64 9.65
CA GLY A 462 -20.26 -13.71 8.95
C GLY A 462 -18.80 -13.89 9.37
N ALA A 463 -18.09 -14.75 8.63
CA ALA A 463 -16.68 -15.04 8.88
C ALA A 463 -15.89 -15.19 7.58
N ILE A 464 -14.57 -15.01 7.65
CA ILE A 464 -13.65 -15.33 6.55
C ILE A 464 -12.68 -16.40 7.03
N VAL A 465 -12.50 -17.45 6.24
CA VAL A 465 -11.52 -18.50 6.48
C VAL A 465 -10.55 -18.55 5.31
N GLY A 466 -9.26 -18.35 5.60
CA GLY A 466 -8.17 -18.46 4.61
C GLY A 466 -7.40 -19.76 4.81
N THR A 467 -7.56 -20.75 3.92
CA THR A 467 -6.85 -22.01 3.98
C THR A 467 -5.61 -21.99 3.10
N TRP A 468 -4.50 -22.55 3.61
CA TRP A 468 -3.27 -22.67 2.85
C TRP A 468 -3.46 -23.53 1.59
N ARG A 469 -2.83 -23.11 0.50
CA ARG A 469 -2.60 -23.99 -0.65
C ARG A 469 -1.32 -24.76 -0.41
N THR A 470 -1.38 -26.08 -0.61
CA THR A 470 -0.21 -26.97 -0.58
C THR A 470 0.39 -27.04 -1.98
N GLU A 471 1.30 -26.16 -2.31
CA GLU A 471 2.12 -26.24 -3.52
C GLU A 471 3.60 -26.29 -3.13
N LYS A 472 4.34 -27.18 -3.78
CA LYS A 472 5.80 -27.18 -3.69
C LYS A 472 6.31 -26.04 -4.53
N VAL A 473 6.85 -25.01 -3.90
CA VAL A 473 7.53 -23.93 -4.58
C VAL A 473 9.02 -24.18 -4.49
N VAL A 474 9.67 -24.26 -5.63
CA VAL A 474 11.13 -24.25 -5.69
C VAL A 474 11.58 -22.84 -5.33
N ALA A 475 12.06 -22.67 -4.12
CA ALA A 475 12.64 -21.41 -3.70
C ALA A 475 13.88 -21.11 -4.54
N ARG A 476 14.03 -19.87 -4.96
CA ARG A 476 15.16 -19.42 -5.78
C ARG A 476 16.45 -19.54 -4.99
N ASN A 477 17.46 -20.07 -5.66
CA ASN A 477 18.79 -20.02 -5.17
C ASN A 477 19.59 -19.20 -6.03
N ASP A 478 20.38 -18.43 -5.68
CA ASP A 478 21.51 -18.42 -5.01
C ASP A 478 22.27 -17.30 -4.92
N VAL A 479 23.07 -17.33 -4.59
CA VAL A 479 23.75 -16.55 -3.71
C VAL A 479 22.83 -16.35 -2.54
N GLY A 480 22.25 -17.43 -2.13
CA GLY A 480 21.60 -17.46 -0.89
C GLY A 480 20.13 -17.78 -0.85
N THR A 481 19.71 -18.65 -1.70
CA THR A 481 18.45 -19.32 -1.50
C THR A 481 18.69 -20.72 -1.04
N LEU A 482 17.83 -21.16 -0.17
CA LEU A 482 17.73 -22.55 0.25
C LEU A 482 16.57 -23.18 -0.53
N ASP A 483 16.73 -24.46 -0.90
CA ASP A 483 15.60 -25.30 -1.29
C ASP A 483 14.73 -25.51 -0.04
N GLU A 484 13.79 -24.61 0.19
CA GLU A 484 12.81 -24.75 1.26
C GLU A 484 11.42 -24.94 0.66
N ASP A 485 10.63 -25.84 1.28
CA ASP A 485 9.20 -25.89 1.09
C ASP A 485 8.61 -24.63 1.75
N VAL A 486 8.63 -23.50 1.03
CA VAL A 486 8.12 -22.23 1.54
C VAL A 486 6.61 -22.23 1.46
N LEU A 487 5.98 -22.31 2.63
CA LEU A 487 4.56 -22.09 2.77
C LEU A 487 4.22 -20.62 2.50
N ALA A 488 3.37 -20.42 1.52
CA ALA A 488 2.80 -19.16 1.08
C ALA A 488 3.76 -18.12 0.49
N PRO A 489 4.34 -18.36 -0.66
CA PRO A 489 4.78 -17.27 -1.51
C PRO A 489 3.57 -16.50 -2.03
N ALA A 490 3.80 -15.28 -2.48
CA ALA A 490 2.80 -14.44 -3.13
C ALA A 490 2.10 -15.14 -4.32
N ASP A 491 2.75 -16.13 -4.93
CA ASP A 491 2.28 -16.92 -6.07
C ASP A 491 1.24 -17.99 -5.68
N SER A 492 1.11 -18.31 -4.40
CA SER A 492 0.17 -19.31 -3.88
C SER A 492 -0.62 -18.74 -2.68
N PRO A 493 -1.40 -17.69 -2.88
CA PRO A 493 -2.17 -17.09 -1.80
C PRO A 493 -3.16 -18.11 -1.23
N PRO A 494 -3.51 -18.00 0.05
CA PRO A 494 -4.56 -18.80 0.65
C PRO A 494 -5.87 -18.71 -0.13
N VAL A 495 -6.60 -19.81 -0.15
CA VAL A 495 -7.97 -19.84 -0.64
C VAL A 495 -8.86 -19.24 0.43
N LEU A 496 -9.57 -18.17 0.10
CA LEU A 496 -10.40 -17.43 1.05
C LEU A 496 -11.88 -17.71 0.81
N ASP A 497 -12.58 -18.22 1.82
CA ASP A 497 -14.01 -18.42 1.82
C ASP A 497 -14.69 -17.48 2.83
N LEU A 498 -15.69 -16.75 2.37
CA LEU A 498 -16.58 -15.95 3.19
C LEU A 498 -17.83 -16.76 3.50
N HIS A 499 -18.11 -16.95 4.77
CA HIS A 499 -19.26 -17.64 5.32
C HIS A 499 -20.25 -16.62 5.87
N GLY A 500 -21.43 -16.52 5.27
CA GLY A 500 -22.51 -15.68 5.76
C GLY A 500 -23.22 -16.31 6.96
N GLY A 501 -23.80 -15.49 7.84
CA GLY A 501 -24.63 -15.96 8.95
C GLY A 501 -25.90 -16.73 8.51
N ASP A 502 -26.28 -16.62 7.25
CA ASP A 502 -27.37 -17.37 6.60
C ASP A 502 -26.95 -18.77 6.12
N GLY A 503 -25.69 -19.15 6.32
CA GLY A 503 -25.11 -20.41 5.86
C GLY A 503 -24.58 -20.39 4.44
N SER A 504 -24.61 -19.25 3.76
CA SER A 504 -23.99 -19.09 2.44
C SER A 504 -22.46 -19.16 2.52
N VAL A 505 -21.83 -19.68 1.46
CA VAL A 505 -20.37 -19.69 1.33
C VAL A 505 -19.99 -19.09 -0.02
N THR A 506 -19.15 -18.06 0.00
CA THR A 506 -18.69 -17.37 -1.21
C THR A 506 -17.18 -17.35 -1.26
N ARG A 507 -16.59 -17.83 -2.37
CA ARG A 507 -15.16 -17.70 -2.62
C ARG A 507 -14.81 -16.23 -2.86
N LEU A 508 -13.90 -15.68 -2.07
CA LEU A 508 -13.35 -14.35 -2.32
C LEU A 508 -12.38 -14.40 -3.50
N ALA A 509 -12.57 -13.49 -4.43
CA ALA A 509 -11.56 -13.27 -5.48
C ALA A 509 -10.34 -12.57 -4.87
N THR A 510 -9.17 -13.12 -5.13
CA THR A 510 -7.90 -12.49 -4.76
C THR A 510 -7.45 -11.58 -5.90
N PRO A 511 -7.29 -10.27 -5.68
CA PRO A 511 -6.82 -9.36 -6.71
C PRO A 511 -5.38 -9.71 -7.09
N ALA A 512 -5.02 -9.49 -8.35
CA ALA A 512 -3.63 -9.58 -8.75
C ALA A 512 -2.83 -8.48 -8.03
N ALA A 513 -1.70 -8.83 -7.45
CA ALA A 513 -0.79 -7.83 -6.91
C ALA A 513 -0.17 -7.02 -8.07
N PRO A 514 -0.17 -5.68 -8.02
CA PRO A 514 0.57 -4.90 -9.00
C PRO A 514 2.07 -5.19 -8.87
N PRO A 515 2.85 -5.10 -9.96
CA PRO A 515 4.29 -5.31 -9.86
C PRO A 515 4.94 -4.20 -9.03
N HIS A 516 5.83 -4.58 -8.13
CA HIS A 516 6.63 -3.68 -7.29
C HIS A 516 5.85 -2.53 -6.64
N PRO A 517 4.71 -2.79 -5.98
CA PRO A 517 3.76 -1.74 -5.58
C PRO A 517 4.37 -0.76 -4.57
N PHE A 518 5.23 -1.22 -3.67
CA PHE A 518 5.92 -0.37 -2.72
C PHE A 518 6.88 0.61 -3.42
N HIS A 519 7.74 0.11 -4.32
CA HIS A 519 8.71 0.95 -5.03
C HIS A 519 8.02 1.93 -5.98
N ARG A 520 6.86 1.54 -6.51
CA ARG A 520 6.01 2.43 -7.29
C ARG A 520 5.45 3.58 -6.43
N GLU A 521 4.88 3.28 -5.26
CA GLU A 521 4.43 4.32 -4.33
C GLU A 521 5.59 5.21 -3.85
N LEU A 522 6.77 4.62 -3.63
CA LEU A 522 7.98 5.35 -3.25
C LEU A 522 8.40 6.36 -4.32
N ALA A 523 8.48 5.95 -5.57
CA ALA A 523 8.82 6.83 -6.69
C ALA A 523 7.75 7.93 -6.87
N ASP A 524 6.47 7.58 -6.84
CA ASP A 524 5.36 8.51 -6.95
C ASP A 524 5.36 9.51 -5.77
N HIS A 525 5.73 9.08 -4.56
CA HIS A 525 5.85 9.96 -3.40
C HIS A 525 6.98 10.97 -3.55
N LEU A 526 8.18 10.49 -3.83
CA LEU A 526 9.37 11.34 -3.87
C LEU A 526 9.41 12.26 -5.10
N LEU A 527 8.89 11.82 -6.24
CA LEU A 527 8.87 12.60 -7.48
C LEU A 527 7.62 13.45 -7.66
N LEU A 528 6.47 13.00 -7.14
CA LEU A 528 5.18 13.60 -7.41
C LEU A 528 4.47 14.12 -6.14
N GLY A 529 5.00 13.80 -4.96
CA GLY A 529 4.38 14.14 -3.67
C GLY A 529 3.08 13.38 -3.41
N LEU A 530 2.89 12.19 -4.03
CA LEU A 530 1.73 11.35 -3.76
C LEU A 530 1.87 10.68 -2.40
N PRO A 531 0.76 10.42 -1.69
CA PRO A 531 0.82 9.75 -0.39
C PRO A 531 1.19 8.27 -0.53
N MET A 532 1.98 7.76 0.40
CA MET A 532 2.29 6.34 0.52
C MET A 532 1.27 5.63 1.42
N SER A 533 1.02 4.33 1.14
CA SER A 533 0.21 3.45 2.00
C SER A 533 0.95 3.07 3.28
N VAL A 534 2.27 2.88 3.19
CA VAL A 534 3.15 2.64 4.33
C VAL A 534 3.82 3.94 4.73
N THR A 535 3.80 4.26 6.02
CA THR A 535 4.45 5.45 6.58
C THR A 535 5.37 5.07 7.73
N GLY A 536 6.29 5.95 8.13
CA GLY A 536 7.10 5.75 9.33
C GLY A 536 6.23 5.50 10.58
N ALA A 537 5.13 6.24 10.71
CA ALA A 537 4.20 6.09 11.85
C ALA A 537 3.51 4.72 11.87
N THR A 538 3.04 4.20 10.73
CA THR A 538 2.44 2.86 10.68
C THR A 538 3.46 1.77 11.01
N SER A 539 4.67 1.88 10.52
CA SER A 539 5.74 0.92 10.79
C SER A 539 6.23 0.99 12.24
N ARG A 540 6.30 2.17 12.83
CA ARG A 540 6.61 2.36 14.25
C ARG A 540 5.54 1.72 15.14
N ARG A 541 4.25 1.81 14.76
CA ARG A 541 3.15 1.14 15.46
C ARG A 541 3.32 -0.37 15.48
N VAL A 542 3.73 -0.97 14.37
CA VAL A 542 4.06 -2.41 14.28
C VAL A 542 5.19 -2.76 15.23
N LEU A 543 6.27 -1.98 15.21
CA LEU A 543 7.45 -2.20 16.05
C LEU A 543 7.09 -2.12 17.54
N SER A 544 6.25 -1.15 17.96
CA SER A 544 5.85 -1.02 19.36
C SER A 544 5.03 -2.21 19.85
N VAL A 545 4.23 -2.84 18.99
CA VAL A 545 3.50 -4.07 19.29
C VAL A 545 4.46 -5.25 19.42
N MET A 546 5.48 -5.37 18.57
CA MET A 546 6.49 -6.44 18.65
C MET A 546 7.35 -6.30 19.91
N GLU A 547 7.73 -5.08 20.26
CA GLU A 547 8.49 -4.80 21.51
C GLU A 547 7.65 -5.16 22.75
N ALA A 548 6.36 -4.75 22.77
CA ALA A 548 5.44 -5.12 23.84
C ALA A 548 5.22 -6.66 23.93
N ALA A 549 5.17 -7.35 22.80
CA ALA A 549 5.09 -8.82 22.76
C ALA A 549 6.35 -9.47 23.36
N THR A 550 7.52 -8.94 23.06
CA THR A 550 8.80 -9.41 23.61
C THR A 550 8.85 -9.20 25.12
N GLU A 551 8.46 -8.03 25.61
CA GLU A 551 8.38 -7.72 27.05
C GLU A 551 7.35 -8.62 27.76
N SER A 552 6.17 -8.84 27.14
CA SER A 552 5.15 -9.73 27.68
C SER A 552 5.66 -11.18 27.80
N ALA A 553 6.27 -11.72 26.76
CA ALA A 553 6.82 -13.08 26.77
C ALA A 553 7.92 -13.24 27.85
N ALA A 554 8.79 -12.26 27.99
CA ALA A 554 9.85 -12.25 29.02
C ALA A 554 9.30 -12.18 30.44
N THR A 555 8.10 -11.62 30.64
CA THR A 555 7.44 -11.48 31.95
C THR A 555 6.37 -12.54 32.22
N GLY A 556 6.39 -13.65 31.48
CA GLY A 556 5.48 -14.79 31.66
C GLY A 556 4.07 -14.55 31.11
N GLY A 557 3.95 -13.78 30.05
CA GLY A 557 2.67 -13.50 29.37
C GLY A 557 1.82 -12.42 30.06
N ARG A 558 2.43 -11.51 30.79
CA ARG A 558 1.70 -10.38 31.38
C ARG A 558 1.28 -9.39 30.28
N PRO A 559 0.07 -8.78 30.38
CA PRO A 559 -0.33 -7.72 29.46
C PRO A 559 0.63 -6.54 29.49
N VAL A 560 1.05 -6.03 28.33
CA VAL A 560 1.94 -4.88 28.16
C VAL A 560 1.29 -3.93 27.16
N GLY A 561 1.18 -2.66 27.48
CA GLY A 561 0.72 -1.62 26.54
C GLY A 561 1.83 -1.27 25.55
N PRO A 562 1.56 -1.20 24.22
CA PRO A 562 2.53 -0.67 23.25
C PRO A 562 2.87 0.79 23.56
N ARG A 563 4.14 1.17 23.34
CA ARG A 563 4.67 2.53 23.66
C ARG A 563 4.67 3.46 22.46
#